data_3e9a7dfc9567e8d2dc28f0f961c564da
#
_entry.id   3e9a7dfc9567e8d2dc28f0f961c564da
#
_cell.length_a   1.000
_cell.length_b   1.000
_cell.length_c   1.000
_cell.angle_alpha   90.00
_cell.angle_beta   90.00
_cell.angle_gamma   90.00
#
_symmetry.space_group_name_H-M   'P 1'
#
loop_
_entity.id
_entity.type
_entity.pdbx_description
1 polymer ?
#
loop_
_entity_poly.entity_id
_entity_poly.type
_entity_poly.pdbx_seq_one_letter_code
_entity_poly.pdbx_strand_id
1 'polypeptide(L)'
;MIRKTVAMSLILAAGICAYRGSSPYIEARMEQEYLKQAAFPGNEGKLSEEDERKGNDPTREETVPYTSPIDFEALKSINPDIVGWIQIPGTVIDYPICWRDGDNEYYMTHSAEGEKRAFGAIMLDGANSSAAEEHLVVLYGHHMRNGTMFKDIVRYTDADFLNDHKSISLFFPDREERYSVIGTIVCSTKNFEPSQMVEEELRFKEWCRNSWRGLPEEIIQKKMLALVTCSYGSRDERTICFAMIEK
;
A
#
# COMPACT_ATOMS: atom_id res chain seq x y z
N MET A 1 7.46 35.72 -11.16
CA MET A 1 7.39 34.26 -10.98
C MET A 1 8.54 33.70 -10.13
N ILE A 2 9.80 34.06 -10.36
CA ILE A 2 10.98 33.52 -9.67
C ILE A 2 10.98 33.73 -8.13
N ARG A 3 10.41 34.84 -7.61
CA ARG A 3 10.37 35.14 -6.16
C ARG A 3 9.42 34.22 -5.34
N LYS A 4 8.36 33.66 -5.93
CA LYS A 4 7.46 32.73 -5.25
C LYS A 4 8.03 31.32 -5.14
N THR A 5 8.76 30.88 -6.14
CA THR A 5 9.46 29.57 -6.16
C THR A 5 10.59 29.51 -5.13
N VAL A 6 11.36 30.59 -4.98
CA VAL A 6 12.44 30.66 -3.98
C VAL A 6 11.91 30.72 -2.54
N ALA A 7 10.77 31.39 -2.30
CA ALA A 7 10.14 31.44 -0.98
C ALA A 7 9.59 30.06 -0.57
N MET A 8 9.01 29.31 -1.51
CA MET A 8 8.52 27.94 -1.26
C MET A 8 9.67 26.99 -0.94
N SER A 9 10.79 27.08 -1.68
CA SER A 9 11.98 26.27 -1.42
C SER A 9 12.64 26.57 -0.06
N LEU A 10 12.59 27.81 0.40
CA LEU A 10 13.11 28.20 1.71
C LEU A 10 12.22 27.77 2.87
N ILE A 11 10.90 27.73 2.68
CA ILE A 11 9.95 27.22 3.68
C ILE A 11 10.09 25.68 3.79
N LEU A 12 10.27 24.97 2.68
CA LEU A 12 10.58 23.54 2.68
C LEU A 12 11.91 23.25 3.39
N ALA A 13 12.97 24.02 3.11
CA ALA A 13 14.28 23.83 3.74
C ALA A 13 14.25 24.14 5.25
N ALA A 14 13.49 25.15 5.68
CA ALA A 14 13.29 25.46 7.10
C ALA A 14 12.44 24.40 7.82
N GLY A 15 11.46 23.80 7.15
CA GLY A 15 10.68 22.65 7.62
C GLY A 15 11.57 21.41 7.84
N ILE A 16 12.45 21.12 6.91
CA ILE A 16 13.39 19.99 6.98
C ILE A 16 14.43 20.16 8.12
N CYS A 17 14.87 21.39 8.42
CA CYS A 17 15.79 21.64 9.55
C CYS A 17 15.11 21.53 10.92
N ALA A 18 13.83 21.88 11.05
CA ALA A 18 13.05 21.68 12.28
C ALA A 18 12.70 20.19 12.51
N TYR A 19 12.70 19.40 11.46
CA TYR A 19 12.32 18.00 11.39
C TYR A 19 13.25 17.04 12.16
N ARG A 20 14.55 17.34 12.26
CA ARG A 20 15.54 16.44 12.90
C ARG A 20 15.40 16.23 14.41
N GLY A 21 14.41 16.82 15.04
CA GLY A 21 14.12 16.68 16.47
C GLY A 21 12.65 16.35 16.75
N SER A 22 11.85 16.03 15.72
CA SER A 22 10.41 15.75 15.86
C SER A 22 10.16 14.32 16.30
N SER A 23 9.00 14.11 16.93
CA SER A 23 8.52 12.77 17.29
C SER A 23 8.38 11.89 16.04
N PRO A 24 8.69 10.57 16.08
CA PRO A 24 8.50 9.63 14.97
C PRO A 24 7.09 9.67 14.35
N TYR A 25 6.10 10.11 15.12
CA TYR A 25 4.73 10.33 14.62
C TYR A 25 4.66 11.49 13.64
N ILE A 26 5.23 12.64 14.01
CA ILE A 26 5.25 13.84 13.17
C ILE A 26 6.04 13.56 11.89
N GLU A 27 7.16 12.85 12.01
CA GLU A 27 8.00 12.46 10.88
C GLU A 27 7.24 11.60 9.86
N ALA A 28 6.58 10.54 10.31
CA ALA A 28 5.80 9.64 9.44
C ALA A 28 4.66 10.39 8.72
N ARG A 29 3.99 11.31 9.42
CA ARG A 29 2.92 12.12 8.83
C ARG A 29 3.44 13.14 7.82
N MET A 30 4.53 13.81 8.13
CA MET A 30 5.12 14.81 7.23
C MET A 30 5.64 14.16 5.95
N GLU A 31 6.28 12.99 6.06
CA GLU A 31 6.71 12.22 4.90
C GLU A 31 5.50 11.77 4.06
N GLN A 32 4.46 11.24 4.68
CA GLN A 32 3.24 10.86 3.99
C GLN A 32 2.63 12.02 3.22
N GLU A 33 2.50 13.19 3.83
CA GLU A 33 1.97 14.38 3.15
C GLU A 33 2.88 14.88 2.02
N TYR A 34 4.19 14.87 2.23
CA TYR A 34 5.15 15.22 1.18
C TYR A 34 5.05 14.32 -0.05
N LEU A 35 5.02 12.99 0.18
CA LEU A 35 4.89 12.01 -0.90
C LEU A 35 3.52 12.09 -1.58
N LYS A 36 2.45 12.40 -0.84
CA LYS A 36 1.13 12.66 -1.44
C LYS A 36 1.14 13.91 -2.33
N GLN A 37 1.79 14.98 -1.93
CA GLN A 37 1.91 16.17 -2.78
C GLN A 37 2.67 15.88 -4.07
N ALA A 38 3.72 15.05 -4.01
CA ALA A 38 4.45 14.60 -5.19
C ALA A 38 3.59 13.66 -6.07
N ALA A 39 2.82 12.76 -5.46
CA ALA A 39 1.97 11.80 -6.15
C ALA A 39 0.78 12.44 -6.87
N PHE A 40 0.23 13.56 -6.34
CA PHE A 40 -0.97 14.22 -6.83
C PHE A 40 -0.72 15.71 -7.11
N PRO A 41 0.12 16.08 -8.10
CA PRO A 41 0.43 17.46 -8.40
C PRO A 41 -0.79 18.16 -9.04
N GLY A 42 -1.60 18.83 -8.28
CA GLY A 42 -2.80 19.53 -8.75
C GLY A 42 -3.99 19.46 -7.81
N ASN A 43 -3.86 18.73 -6.72
CA ASN A 43 -4.91 18.58 -5.72
C ASN A 43 -4.80 19.59 -4.57
N GLU A 44 -4.25 20.78 -4.82
CA GLU A 44 -4.33 21.88 -3.87
C GLU A 44 -5.81 22.34 -3.77
N GLY A 45 -6.56 21.72 -2.88
CA GLY A 45 -7.82 22.25 -2.37
C GLY A 45 -9.11 21.87 -3.08
N LYS A 46 -9.29 20.62 -3.52
CA LYS A 46 -10.61 20.10 -3.90
C LYS A 46 -10.93 18.77 -3.21
N LEU A 47 -11.38 18.86 -1.96
CA LEU A 47 -12.39 17.94 -1.44
C LEU A 47 -13.73 18.44 -1.98
N SER A 48 -14.19 17.94 -3.09
CA SER A 48 -15.57 18.08 -3.52
C SER A 48 -15.95 16.85 -4.36
N GLU A 49 -16.88 16.11 -3.78
CA GLU A 49 -17.79 15.24 -4.49
C GLU A 49 -18.34 15.97 -5.72
N GLU A 50 -18.04 15.47 -6.92
CA GLU A 50 -18.84 15.65 -8.14
C GLU A 50 -17.99 15.25 -9.35
N ASP A 51 -18.05 13.98 -9.76
CA ASP A 51 -17.94 13.63 -11.18
C ASP A 51 -18.68 12.31 -11.51
N GLU A 52 -19.96 12.26 -11.13
CA GLU A 52 -20.91 11.38 -11.79
C GLU A 52 -21.70 12.22 -12.78
N ARG A 53 -21.33 12.21 -14.06
CA ARG A 53 -22.19 12.35 -15.25
C ARG A 53 -21.41 12.87 -16.46
N LYS A 54 -20.86 11.96 -17.27
CA LYS A 54 -20.82 12.19 -18.73
C LYS A 54 -21.26 10.93 -19.43
N GLY A 55 -22.30 11.11 -20.25
CA GLY A 55 -23.06 10.08 -20.90
C GLY A 55 -22.25 9.21 -21.84
N ASN A 56 -22.53 7.93 -21.79
CA ASN A 56 -22.06 6.91 -22.72
C ASN A 56 -22.75 7.10 -24.08
N ASP A 57 -21.98 7.36 -25.11
CA ASP A 57 -22.30 7.06 -26.49
C ASP A 57 -21.72 5.64 -26.80
N PRO A 58 -22.51 4.62 -27.14
CA PRO A 58 -22.05 3.22 -27.19
C PRO A 58 -21.46 2.79 -28.52
N THR A 59 -20.74 3.64 -29.28
CA THR A 59 -20.26 3.28 -30.62
C THR A 59 -18.82 3.66 -30.94
N ARG A 60 -17.90 3.54 -29.97
CA ARG A 60 -16.46 3.45 -30.28
C ARG A 60 -15.67 2.99 -29.06
N GLU A 61 -15.32 1.71 -28.98
CA GLU A 61 -14.25 1.22 -28.11
C GLU A 61 -12.88 1.69 -28.68
N GLU A 62 -12.58 2.96 -28.49
CA GLU A 62 -11.19 3.39 -28.47
C GLU A 62 -10.71 3.04 -27.05
N THR A 63 -9.85 2.04 -26.95
CA THR A 63 -9.13 1.73 -25.70
C THR A 63 -8.26 2.95 -25.39
N VAL A 64 -8.77 3.85 -24.57
CA VAL A 64 -7.98 4.96 -24.01
C VAL A 64 -6.88 4.33 -23.19
N PRO A 65 -5.59 4.59 -23.47
CA PRO A 65 -4.50 4.06 -22.66
C PRO A 65 -4.72 4.47 -21.19
N TYR A 66 -4.49 3.53 -20.27
CA TYR A 66 -4.55 3.85 -18.85
C TYR A 66 -3.57 4.98 -18.51
N THR A 67 -4.06 5.96 -17.79
CA THR A 67 -3.21 7.02 -17.23
C THR A 67 -3.38 6.96 -15.70
N SER A 68 -2.28 6.69 -15.01
CA SER A 68 -2.30 6.65 -13.55
C SER A 68 -2.66 8.03 -12.98
N PRO A 69 -3.54 8.09 -11.94
CA PRO A 69 -3.76 9.32 -11.20
C PRO A 69 -2.56 9.72 -10.33
N ILE A 70 -1.58 8.82 -10.19
CA ILE A 70 -0.34 8.99 -9.42
C ILE A 70 0.79 9.42 -10.34
N ASP A 71 1.51 10.48 -10.00
CA ASP A 71 2.72 10.90 -10.69
C ASP A 71 3.92 10.04 -10.26
N PHE A 72 4.06 8.87 -10.91
CA PHE A 72 5.16 7.96 -10.63
C PHE A 72 6.53 8.48 -11.10
N GLU A 73 6.59 9.43 -12.02
CA GLU A 73 7.86 10.05 -12.42
C GLU A 73 8.38 10.94 -11.29
N ALA A 74 7.51 11.76 -10.70
CA ALA A 74 7.86 12.57 -9.53
C ALA A 74 8.27 11.69 -8.34
N LEU A 75 7.52 10.62 -8.04
CA LEU A 75 7.85 9.69 -6.95
C LEU A 75 9.18 8.97 -7.17
N LYS A 76 9.45 8.47 -8.38
CA LYS A 76 10.72 7.80 -8.73
C LYS A 76 11.92 8.74 -8.72
N SER A 77 11.71 10.04 -8.92
CA SER A 77 12.78 11.03 -8.74
C SER A 77 13.19 11.21 -7.27
N ILE A 78 12.27 10.92 -6.34
CA ILE A 78 12.55 10.91 -4.89
C ILE A 78 13.22 9.59 -4.50
N ASN A 79 12.61 8.46 -4.90
CA ASN A 79 13.15 7.13 -4.66
C ASN A 79 12.78 6.18 -5.82
N PRO A 80 13.76 5.68 -6.59
CA PRO A 80 13.51 4.78 -7.71
C PRO A 80 12.89 3.44 -7.32
N ASP A 81 12.99 3.04 -6.03
CA ASP A 81 12.41 1.81 -5.50
C ASP A 81 10.89 1.92 -5.30
N ILE A 82 10.26 3.09 -5.52
CA ILE A 82 8.81 3.22 -5.48
C ILE A 82 8.22 2.63 -6.76
N VAL A 83 7.47 1.53 -6.61
CA VAL A 83 6.88 0.77 -7.70
C VAL A 83 5.37 0.90 -7.82
N GLY A 84 4.70 1.34 -6.75
CA GLY A 84 3.25 1.43 -6.69
C GLY A 84 2.77 2.36 -5.58
N TRP A 85 1.44 2.40 -5.43
CA TRP A 85 0.74 3.15 -4.38
C TRP A 85 -0.45 2.34 -3.87
N ILE A 86 -0.62 2.24 -2.56
CA ILE A 86 -1.79 1.62 -1.93
C ILE A 86 -2.71 2.66 -1.34
N GLN A 87 -4.02 2.51 -1.58
CA GLN A 87 -5.06 3.31 -0.95
C GLN A 87 -6.20 2.45 -0.43
N ILE A 88 -6.60 2.68 0.82
CA ILE A 88 -7.78 2.08 1.44
C ILE A 88 -8.67 3.20 1.96
N PRO A 89 -9.80 3.51 1.28
CA PRO A 89 -10.69 4.59 1.67
C PRO A 89 -11.20 4.46 3.11
N GLY A 90 -11.27 5.57 3.83
CA GLY A 90 -11.74 5.59 5.23
C GLY A 90 -10.73 5.13 6.27
N THR A 91 -9.49 4.79 5.86
CA THR A 91 -8.37 4.42 6.74
C THR A 91 -7.20 5.40 6.60
N VAL A 92 -6.15 5.20 7.41
CA VAL A 92 -4.89 5.96 7.28
C VAL A 92 -4.00 5.42 6.16
N ILE A 93 -4.37 4.30 5.51
CA ILE A 93 -3.54 3.62 4.53
C ILE A 93 -3.70 4.30 3.17
N ASP A 94 -2.70 5.12 2.85
CA ASP A 94 -2.60 5.90 1.63
C ASP A 94 -1.11 6.25 1.44
N TYR A 95 -0.33 5.27 0.90
CA TYR A 95 1.13 5.25 0.93
C TYR A 95 1.74 4.76 -0.37
N PRO A 96 2.96 5.22 -0.73
CA PRO A 96 3.76 4.57 -1.75
C PRO A 96 4.15 3.15 -1.35
N ILE A 97 4.32 2.29 -2.35
CA ILE A 97 4.82 0.92 -2.20
C ILE A 97 6.26 0.90 -2.70
N CYS A 98 7.19 0.56 -1.81
CA CYS A 98 8.60 0.37 -2.14
C CYS A 98 8.89 -1.11 -2.43
N TRP A 99 9.87 -1.39 -3.29
CA TRP A 99 10.29 -2.74 -3.61
C TRP A 99 11.79 -2.85 -3.87
N ARG A 100 12.39 -3.94 -3.39
CA ARG A 100 13.76 -4.33 -3.70
C ARG A 100 13.83 -5.82 -3.94
N ASP A 101 14.48 -6.22 -5.02
CA ASP A 101 14.61 -7.62 -5.41
C ASP A 101 15.27 -8.44 -4.31
N GLY A 102 14.56 -9.46 -3.82
CA GLY A 102 15.03 -10.38 -2.79
C GLY A 102 15.32 -9.76 -1.42
N ASP A 103 14.97 -8.49 -1.17
CA ASP A 103 15.30 -7.78 0.08
C ASP A 103 14.03 -7.36 0.84
N ASN A 104 13.69 -8.11 1.88
CA ASN A 104 12.58 -7.83 2.79
C ASN A 104 13.00 -7.10 4.08
N GLU A 105 14.23 -6.63 4.19
CA GLU A 105 14.75 -6.03 5.43
C GLU A 105 14.95 -4.52 5.34
N TYR A 106 15.37 -4.02 4.18
CA TYR A 106 15.74 -2.61 4.03
C TYR A 106 14.61 -1.66 4.46
N TYR A 107 13.43 -1.80 3.88
CA TYR A 107 12.28 -0.94 4.15
C TYR A 107 11.58 -1.21 5.49
N MET A 108 12.02 -2.21 6.24
CA MET A 108 11.62 -2.34 7.64
C MET A 108 12.20 -1.24 8.54
N THR A 109 13.29 -0.61 8.11
CA THR A 109 13.99 0.42 8.90
C THR A 109 14.32 1.68 8.10
N HIS A 110 13.90 1.74 6.83
CA HIS A 110 14.05 2.90 5.96
C HIS A 110 12.69 3.33 5.43
N SER A 111 12.47 4.63 5.43
CA SER A 111 11.25 5.23 4.91
C SER A 111 11.18 5.15 3.38
N ALA A 112 10.05 5.57 2.80
CA ALA A 112 9.89 5.61 1.36
C ALA A 112 10.77 6.66 0.67
N GLU A 113 11.33 7.62 1.40
CA GLU A 113 12.38 8.51 0.92
C GLU A 113 13.79 7.86 0.95
N GLY A 114 13.92 6.62 1.46
CA GLY A 114 15.18 5.92 1.62
C GLY A 114 15.98 6.31 2.87
N GLU A 115 15.42 7.13 3.75
CA GLU A 115 16.08 7.54 4.99
C GLU A 115 15.81 6.54 6.11
N LYS A 116 16.80 6.36 6.99
CA LYS A 116 16.65 5.47 8.17
C LYS A 116 15.59 6.03 9.12
N ARG A 117 14.46 5.33 9.24
CA ARG A 117 13.31 5.70 10.08
C ARG A 117 12.70 4.46 10.73
N ALA A 118 12.32 4.60 11.99
CA ALA A 118 11.75 3.49 12.76
C ALA A 118 10.35 3.05 12.27
N PHE A 119 9.64 3.88 11.50
CA PHE A 119 8.35 3.54 10.93
C PHE A 119 8.45 2.77 9.60
N GLY A 120 9.65 2.70 9.00
CA GLY A 120 9.87 1.98 7.75
C GLY A 120 9.05 2.55 6.57
N ALA A 121 8.75 1.69 5.59
CA ALA A 121 7.84 1.98 4.49
C ALA A 121 6.81 0.85 4.33
N ILE A 122 5.78 1.08 3.51
CA ILE A 122 5.00 -0.02 2.95
C ILE A 122 5.84 -0.62 1.83
N MET A 123 6.07 -1.93 1.91
CA MET A 123 6.95 -2.61 0.96
C MET A 123 6.30 -3.86 0.39
N LEU A 124 6.57 -4.10 -0.89
CA LEU A 124 6.25 -5.33 -1.60
C LEU A 124 7.29 -6.39 -1.25
N ASP A 125 6.85 -7.65 -1.07
CA ASP A 125 7.75 -8.78 -0.80
C ASP A 125 8.79 -8.91 -1.92
N GLY A 126 10.05 -9.12 -1.55
CA GLY A 126 11.16 -9.24 -2.51
C GLY A 126 11.07 -10.46 -3.44
N ALA A 127 10.21 -11.43 -3.14
CA ALA A 127 9.88 -12.54 -4.04
C ALA A 127 8.82 -12.17 -5.10
N ASN A 128 8.04 -11.09 -4.89
CA ASN A 128 7.24 -10.52 -5.94
C ASN A 128 8.13 -9.80 -6.97
N SER A 129 7.68 -9.72 -8.20
CA SER A 129 8.27 -8.80 -9.19
C SER A 129 7.86 -7.36 -8.89
N SER A 130 8.62 -6.39 -9.40
CA SER A 130 8.26 -4.96 -9.28
C SER A 130 6.91 -4.62 -9.91
N ALA A 131 6.43 -5.47 -10.81
CA ALA A 131 5.12 -5.36 -11.45
C ALA A 131 3.99 -6.01 -10.63
N ALA A 132 4.31 -6.77 -9.56
CA ALA A 132 3.34 -7.45 -8.71
C ALA A 132 2.31 -8.30 -9.51
N GLU A 133 2.79 -9.07 -10.49
CA GLU A 133 1.93 -9.87 -11.40
C GLU A 133 1.62 -11.27 -10.86
N GLU A 134 2.27 -11.69 -9.79
CA GLU A 134 2.14 -13.02 -9.21
C GLU A 134 0.71 -13.27 -8.69
N HIS A 135 0.38 -14.56 -8.51
CA HIS A 135 -0.91 -15.02 -7.95
C HIS A 135 -1.16 -14.51 -6.51
N LEU A 136 -0.08 -14.22 -5.78
CA LEU A 136 -0.09 -13.63 -4.46
C LEU A 136 0.81 -12.40 -4.43
N VAL A 137 0.22 -11.24 -4.16
CA VAL A 137 0.92 -9.99 -3.89
C VAL A 137 1.00 -9.82 -2.39
N VAL A 138 2.20 -9.64 -1.84
CA VAL A 138 2.39 -9.48 -0.40
C VAL A 138 2.94 -8.09 -0.09
N LEU A 139 2.20 -7.33 0.71
CA LEU A 139 2.66 -6.05 1.22
C LEU A 139 2.87 -6.11 2.73
N TYR A 140 4.00 -5.56 3.17
CA TYR A 140 4.32 -5.41 4.58
C TYR A 140 4.21 -3.95 5.01
N GLY A 141 3.83 -3.75 6.25
CA GLY A 141 3.87 -2.43 6.90
C GLY A 141 3.87 -2.57 8.42
N HIS A 142 4.56 -1.66 9.09
CA HIS A 142 4.58 -1.66 10.55
C HIS A 142 3.22 -1.37 11.15
N HIS A 143 2.93 -2.02 12.30
CA HIS A 143 1.83 -1.67 13.18
C HIS A 143 2.29 -0.58 14.16
N MET A 144 2.20 0.68 13.75
CA MET A 144 2.69 1.79 14.56
C MET A 144 1.67 2.21 15.64
N ARG A 145 2.12 2.32 16.91
CA ARG A 145 1.26 2.79 18.02
C ARG A 145 0.73 4.20 17.82
N ASN A 146 1.41 4.99 17.02
CA ASN A 146 1.04 6.36 16.68
C ASN A 146 -0.10 6.47 15.65
N GLY A 147 -0.64 5.35 15.16
CA GLY A 147 -1.76 5.36 14.22
C GLY A 147 -1.39 5.44 12.75
N THR A 148 -0.09 5.33 12.38
CA THR A 148 0.39 5.36 10.98
C THR A 148 0.68 3.96 10.44
N MET A 149 1.09 3.89 9.19
CA MET A 149 1.45 2.69 8.45
C MET A 149 0.28 1.68 8.40
N PHE A 150 0.51 0.38 8.63
CA PHE A 150 -0.53 -0.65 8.63
C PHE A 150 -1.27 -0.79 9.97
N LYS A 151 -1.38 0.30 10.73
CA LYS A 151 -2.11 0.33 12.01
C LYS A 151 -3.55 -0.19 11.88
N ASP A 152 -4.25 0.20 10.82
CA ASP A 152 -5.66 -0.15 10.64
C ASP A 152 -5.88 -1.61 10.19
N ILE A 153 -4.84 -2.32 9.73
CA ILE A 153 -4.96 -3.71 9.26
C ILE A 153 -5.48 -4.64 10.37
N VAL A 154 -5.11 -4.42 11.63
CA VAL A 154 -5.61 -5.26 12.72
C VAL A 154 -7.10 -5.06 13.01
N ARG A 155 -7.69 -3.95 12.56
CA ARG A 155 -9.12 -3.68 12.72
C ARG A 155 -9.99 -4.53 11.80
N TYR A 156 -9.43 -5.11 10.75
CA TYR A 156 -10.15 -6.05 9.87
C TYR A 156 -10.53 -7.37 10.56
N THR A 157 -10.11 -7.59 11.80
CA THR A 157 -10.65 -8.64 12.68
C THR A 157 -12.08 -8.34 13.15
N ASP A 158 -12.51 -7.08 13.08
CA ASP A 158 -13.87 -6.63 13.36
C ASP A 158 -14.71 -6.67 12.07
N ALA A 159 -15.88 -7.30 12.13
CA ALA A 159 -16.72 -7.53 10.94
C ALA A 159 -17.34 -6.22 10.41
N ASP A 160 -17.69 -5.27 11.28
CA ASP A 160 -18.26 -4.00 10.86
C ASP A 160 -17.20 -3.17 10.15
N PHE A 161 -15.98 -3.10 10.71
CA PHE A 161 -14.87 -2.42 10.06
C PHE A 161 -14.54 -3.03 8.69
N LEU A 162 -14.52 -4.38 8.59
CA LEU A 162 -14.29 -5.08 7.32
C LEU A 162 -15.37 -4.72 6.29
N ASN A 163 -16.63 -4.68 6.71
CA ASN A 163 -17.75 -4.37 5.81
C ASN A 163 -17.71 -2.92 5.29
N ASP A 164 -17.26 -1.98 6.12
CA ASP A 164 -17.18 -0.56 5.78
C ASP A 164 -15.95 -0.21 4.92
N HIS A 165 -14.89 -1.05 4.95
CA HIS A 165 -13.59 -0.78 4.31
C HIS A 165 -13.15 -1.92 3.38
N LYS A 166 -14.07 -2.48 2.57
CA LYS A 166 -13.78 -3.65 1.71
C LYS A 166 -12.84 -3.38 0.56
N SER A 167 -12.84 -2.16 0.03
CA SER A 167 -12.13 -1.85 -1.21
C SER A 167 -10.69 -1.43 -0.92
N ILE A 168 -9.76 -2.02 -1.67
CA ILE A 168 -8.34 -1.66 -1.68
C ILE A 168 -7.96 -1.38 -3.13
N SER A 169 -7.36 -0.22 -3.40
CA SER A 169 -6.76 0.10 -4.69
C SER A 169 -5.24 0.03 -4.61
N LEU A 170 -4.65 -0.67 -5.57
CA LEU A 170 -3.23 -0.60 -5.88
C LEU A 170 -3.06 0.10 -7.22
N PHE A 171 -2.31 1.18 -7.23
CA PHE A 171 -1.96 1.91 -8.43
C PHE A 171 -0.53 1.57 -8.83
N PHE A 172 -0.34 1.30 -10.11
CA PHE A 172 0.95 1.11 -10.76
C PHE A 172 1.09 2.14 -11.90
N PRO A 173 2.28 2.32 -12.47
CA PRO A 173 2.47 3.25 -13.59
C PRO A 173 1.57 2.95 -14.80
N ASP A 174 1.25 1.69 -15.02
CA ASP A 174 0.57 1.17 -16.21
C ASP A 174 -0.85 0.65 -15.96
N ARG A 175 -1.29 0.54 -14.70
CA ARG A 175 -2.62 0.02 -14.34
C ARG A 175 -3.05 0.37 -12.91
N GLU A 176 -4.35 0.22 -12.67
CA GLU A 176 -4.95 0.12 -11.34
C GLU A 176 -5.45 -1.32 -11.13
N GLU A 177 -5.20 -1.86 -9.96
CA GLU A 177 -5.78 -3.12 -9.51
C GLU A 177 -6.66 -2.87 -8.29
N ARG A 178 -7.91 -3.31 -8.37
CA ARG A 178 -8.86 -3.24 -7.26
C ARG A 178 -9.03 -4.59 -6.63
N TYR A 179 -9.02 -4.59 -5.30
CA TYR A 179 -9.17 -5.79 -4.50
C TYR A 179 -10.32 -5.62 -3.51
N SER A 180 -11.04 -6.72 -3.27
CA SER A 180 -12.08 -6.80 -2.24
C SER A 180 -11.59 -7.65 -1.07
N VAL A 181 -11.61 -7.09 0.14
CA VAL A 181 -11.21 -7.82 1.35
C VAL A 181 -12.12 -9.01 1.57
N ILE A 182 -11.52 -10.18 1.76
CA ILE A 182 -12.23 -11.44 2.01
C ILE A 182 -12.15 -11.88 3.47
N GLY A 183 -11.19 -11.37 4.23
CA GLY A 183 -11.07 -11.62 5.65
C GLY A 183 -9.66 -11.50 6.20
N THR A 184 -9.50 -11.85 7.47
CA THR A 184 -8.25 -11.68 8.22
C THR A 184 -7.90 -12.95 8.98
N ILE A 185 -6.63 -13.31 8.96
CA ILE A 185 -6.06 -14.39 9.76
C ILE A 185 -5.00 -13.83 10.68
N VAL A 186 -5.03 -14.28 11.94
CA VAL A 186 -3.96 -14.03 12.90
C VAL A 186 -3.19 -15.32 13.09
N CYS A 187 -1.91 -15.33 12.74
CA CYS A 187 -1.09 -16.53 12.80
C CYS A 187 0.37 -16.25 13.19
N SER A 188 1.08 -17.31 13.60
CA SER A 188 2.52 -17.24 13.80
C SER A 188 3.26 -17.16 12.46
N THR A 189 4.39 -16.45 12.43
CA THR A 189 5.31 -16.41 11.28
C THR A 189 5.78 -17.77 10.81
N LYS A 190 5.71 -18.80 11.68
CA LYS A 190 6.04 -20.18 11.32
C LYS A 190 4.97 -20.89 10.47
N ASN A 191 3.75 -20.35 10.48
CA ASN A 191 2.60 -20.93 9.79
C ASN A 191 2.30 -20.24 8.46
N PHE A 192 2.92 -19.10 8.21
CA PHE A 192 2.78 -18.35 6.97
C PHE A 192 4.15 -17.79 6.60
N GLU A 193 4.73 -18.31 5.54
CA GLU A 193 6.03 -17.93 4.96
C GLU A 193 5.76 -17.24 3.61
N PRO A 194 5.50 -15.91 3.61
CA PRO A 194 4.97 -15.21 2.45
C PRO A 194 5.80 -15.37 1.19
N SER A 195 7.11 -15.15 1.25
CA SER A 195 7.99 -15.23 0.07
C SER A 195 7.93 -16.59 -0.62
N GLN A 196 7.93 -17.70 0.15
CA GLN A 196 7.78 -19.04 -0.41
C GLN A 196 6.39 -19.26 -1.03
N MET A 197 5.36 -18.62 -0.50
CA MET A 197 4.00 -18.71 -1.04
C MET A 197 3.83 -17.86 -2.31
N VAL A 198 4.62 -16.80 -2.47
CA VAL A 198 4.72 -16.02 -3.72
C VAL A 198 5.38 -16.90 -4.80
N GLU A 199 6.50 -17.55 -4.48
CA GLU A 199 7.25 -18.38 -5.42
C GLU A 199 6.49 -19.67 -5.80
N GLU A 200 5.74 -20.25 -4.84
CA GLU A 200 5.08 -21.55 -4.97
C GLU A 200 3.55 -21.42 -4.89
N GLU A 201 2.90 -21.11 -6.02
CA GLU A 201 1.44 -20.93 -6.10
C GLU A 201 0.65 -22.11 -5.53
N LEU A 202 1.08 -23.34 -5.80
CA LEU A 202 0.41 -24.55 -5.28
C LEU A 202 0.46 -24.63 -3.76
N ARG A 203 1.59 -24.23 -3.17
CA ARG A 203 1.77 -24.16 -1.70
C ARG A 203 0.83 -23.14 -1.07
N PHE A 204 0.70 -21.97 -1.69
CA PHE A 204 -0.25 -20.96 -1.24
C PHE A 204 -1.70 -21.47 -1.30
N LYS A 205 -2.10 -22.07 -2.42
CA LYS A 205 -3.45 -22.64 -2.58
C LYS A 205 -3.73 -23.75 -1.57
N GLU A 206 -2.77 -24.62 -1.30
CA GLU A 206 -2.89 -25.65 -0.28
C GLU A 206 -2.99 -25.05 1.13
N TRP A 207 -2.19 -24.03 1.43
CA TRP A 207 -2.27 -23.29 2.69
C TRP A 207 -3.67 -22.66 2.88
N CYS A 208 -4.23 -22.04 1.85
CA CYS A 208 -5.60 -21.50 1.90
C CYS A 208 -6.64 -22.56 2.25
N ARG A 209 -6.59 -23.73 1.60
CA ARG A 209 -7.52 -24.84 1.88
C ARG A 209 -7.43 -25.35 3.31
N ASN A 210 -6.22 -25.40 3.85
CA ASN A 210 -5.95 -25.95 5.20
C ASN A 210 -6.24 -24.92 6.31
N SER A 211 -5.88 -23.67 6.09
CA SER A 211 -5.93 -22.61 7.10
C SER A 211 -7.27 -21.84 7.10
N TRP A 212 -7.98 -21.82 5.98
CA TRP A 212 -9.21 -21.08 5.83
C TRP A 212 -10.40 -21.95 5.46
N ARG A 213 -10.93 -22.65 6.46
CA ARG A 213 -12.06 -23.55 6.25
C ARG A 213 -13.27 -22.83 5.64
N GLY A 214 -13.75 -23.34 4.50
CA GLY A 214 -14.91 -22.81 3.82
C GLY A 214 -14.64 -21.68 2.82
N LEU A 215 -13.38 -21.32 2.59
CA LEU A 215 -13.04 -20.43 1.49
C LEU A 215 -13.37 -21.13 0.15
N PRO A 216 -14.24 -20.55 -0.70
CA PRO A 216 -14.59 -21.16 -1.98
C PRO A 216 -13.37 -21.35 -2.89
N GLU A 217 -13.33 -22.49 -3.60
CA GLU A 217 -12.20 -22.81 -4.50
C GLU A 217 -12.05 -21.76 -5.61
N GLU A 218 -13.11 -21.20 -6.10
CA GLU A 218 -13.11 -20.11 -7.08
C GLU A 218 -12.39 -18.85 -6.60
N ILE A 219 -12.38 -18.59 -5.29
CA ILE A 219 -11.61 -17.48 -4.70
C ILE A 219 -10.13 -17.85 -4.61
N ILE A 220 -9.82 -19.11 -4.23
CA ILE A 220 -8.45 -19.60 -4.14
C ILE A 220 -7.73 -19.57 -5.49
N GLN A 221 -8.48 -19.64 -6.60
CA GLN A 221 -7.91 -19.58 -7.96
C GLN A 221 -7.69 -18.13 -8.46
N LYS A 222 -8.14 -17.12 -7.74
CA LYS A 222 -7.92 -15.72 -8.11
C LYS A 222 -6.58 -15.21 -7.59
N LYS A 223 -6.08 -14.17 -8.25
CA LYS A 223 -4.98 -13.36 -7.71
C LYS A 223 -5.41 -12.76 -6.37
N MET A 224 -4.53 -12.88 -5.37
CA MET A 224 -4.78 -12.37 -4.02
C MET A 224 -3.74 -11.34 -3.59
N LEU A 225 -4.18 -10.47 -2.69
CA LEU A 225 -3.36 -9.51 -1.97
C LEU A 225 -3.36 -9.91 -0.49
N ALA A 226 -2.17 -9.96 0.11
CA ALA A 226 -1.97 -10.15 1.54
C ALA A 226 -1.31 -8.90 2.15
N LEU A 227 -2.01 -8.22 3.05
CA LEU A 227 -1.47 -7.11 3.83
C LEU A 227 -1.02 -7.64 5.19
N VAL A 228 0.29 -7.64 5.43
CA VAL A 228 0.93 -8.28 6.58
C VAL A 228 1.45 -7.23 7.56
N THR A 229 1.04 -7.36 8.83
CA THR A 229 1.54 -6.49 9.90
C THR A 229 1.74 -7.26 11.21
N CYS A 230 2.47 -6.66 12.16
CA CYS A 230 2.66 -7.25 13.47
C CYS A 230 1.37 -7.18 14.30
N SER A 231 1.06 -8.26 15.02
CA SER A 231 0.06 -8.26 16.08
C SER A 231 0.72 -7.91 17.42
N TYR A 232 -0.06 -7.40 18.38
CA TYR A 232 0.45 -7.13 19.72
C TYR A 232 0.35 -8.33 20.68
N GLY A 233 -0.20 -9.46 20.22
CA GLY A 233 -0.40 -10.65 21.05
C GLY A 233 0.91 -11.33 21.43
N SER A 234 1.77 -11.60 20.48
CA SER A 234 3.11 -12.15 20.67
C SER A 234 4.10 -11.61 19.64
N ARG A 235 5.41 -11.78 19.91
CA ARG A 235 6.49 -11.30 19.05
C ARG A 235 6.46 -11.93 17.63
N ASP A 236 5.99 -13.19 17.56
CA ASP A 236 5.96 -13.97 16.32
C ASP A 236 4.58 -13.97 15.66
N GLU A 237 3.63 -13.19 16.18
CA GLU A 237 2.27 -13.14 15.66
C GLU A 237 2.13 -12.06 14.60
N ARG A 238 1.43 -12.39 13.52
CA ARG A 238 1.10 -11.49 12.43
C ARG A 238 -0.41 -11.47 12.20
N THR A 239 -0.92 -10.29 11.91
CA THR A 239 -2.24 -10.10 11.34
C THR A 239 -2.07 -9.98 9.83
N ILE A 240 -2.80 -10.81 9.10
CA ILE A 240 -2.78 -10.85 7.64
C ILE A 240 -4.20 -10.60 7.15
N CYS A 241 -4.40 -9.47 6.48
CA CYS A 241 -5.64 -9.16 5.80
C CYS A 241 -5.52 -9.61 4.35
N PHE A 242 -6.41 -10.52 3.93
CA PHE A 242 -6.46 -11.02 2.56
C PHE A 242 -7.56 -10.34 1.77
N ALA A 243 -7.24 -10.01 0.53
CA ALA A 243 -8.18 -9.50 -0.44
C ALA A 243 -8.02 -10.23 -1.78
N MET A 244 -9.09 -10.40 -2.53
CA MET A 244 -9.07 -10.96 -3.87
C MET A 244 -9.22 -9.86 -4.90
N ILE A 245 -8.58 -10.05 -6.07
CA ILE A 245 -8.71 -9.13 -7.19
C ILE A 245 -10.17 -9.07 -7.67
N GLU A 246 -10.66 -7.86 -7.90
CA GLU A 246 -11.91 -7.62 -8.61
C GLU A 246 -11.72 -7.84 -10.11
N LYS A 247 -12.80 -7.95 -10.84
CA LYS A 247 -12.74 -8.15 -12.31
C LYS A 247 -12.40 -6.86 -13.03
#